data_e64621aa53601120c0786c7114c1e6fe
#
_entry.id   e64621aa53601120c0786c7114c1e6fe
#
_cell.length_a   1.000
_cell.length_b   1.000
_cell.length_c   1.000
_cell.angle_alpha   90.00
_cell.angle_beta   90.00
_cell.angle_gamma   90.00
#
_symmetry.space_group_name_H-M   'P 1'
#
loop_
_entity.id
_entity.type
_entity.pdbx_description
1 polymer ?
#
loop_
_entity_poly.entity_id
_entity_poly.type
_entity_poly.pdbx_seq_one_letter_code
_entity_poly.pdbx_strand_id
1 'polypeptide(L)'
;ILEAPPFVDDEGLLEMVSADLLPLVAMDDYKARFWAQVLPDLDVRENIVIGSGRQLAWAFRKDSPQLEREVNAFVKSHRQGTLIGNVLINRYLKKTDWVARAMDPGELERFEATIDLFEKYGSTYGFDPLLIAAQGYQESRLDQSVRSPAGAIGIMQLLPTTAADPNVNVVNI
;
A
#
# COMPACT_ATOMS: atom_id res chain seq x y z
N ILE A 1 -9.77 -7.01 29.39
CA ILE A 1 -9.11 -6.79 28.07
C ILE A 1 -8.76 -8.17 27.53
N LEU A 2 -9.23 -8.48 26.34
CA LEU A 2 -8.84 -9.69 25.62
C LEU A 2 -7.69 -9.34 24.69
N GLU A 3 -6.74 -10.24 24.59
CA GLU A 3 -5.66 -10.13 23.60
C GLU A 3 -6.16 -10.66 22.25
N ALA A 4 -5.84 -9.92 21.17
CA ALA A 4 -6.24 -10.33 19.84
C ALA A 4 -5.49 -11.60 19.42
N PRO A 5 -6.10 -12.47 18.60
CA PRO A 5 -5.40 -13.61 18.03
C PRO A 5 -4.17 -13.17 17.23
N PRO A 6 -3.04 -13.88 17.31
CA PRO A 6 -1.78 -13.46 16.70
C PRO A 6 -1.78 -13.41 15.16
N PHE A 7 -2.81 -13.94 14.52
CA PHE A 7 -3.01 -13.91 13.06
C PHE A 7 -3.93 -12.76 12.59
N VAL A 8 -4.47 -11.96 13.53
CA VAL A 8 -5.24 -10.74 13.20
C VAL A 8 -4.34 -9.55 13.43
N ASP A 9 -4.09 -8.80 12.38
CA ASP A 9 -3.30 -7.57 12.47
C ASP A 9 -4.14 -6.37 12.95
N ASP A 10 -3.48 -5.24 13.15
CA ASP A 10 -4.12 -4.01 13.64
C ASP A 10 -5.18 -3.47 12.67
N GLU A 11 -4.96 -3.66 11.36
CA GLU A 11 -5.88 -3.26 10.30
C GLU A 11 -7.17 -4.07 10.35
N GLY A 12 -7.05 -5.39 10.38
CA GLY A 12 -8.20 -6.28 10.50
C GLY A 12 -9.03 -6.02 11.77
N LEU A 13 -8.38 -5.66 12.90
CA LEU A 13 -9.11 -5.27 14.12
C LEU A 13 -9.90 -3.97 13.92
N LEU A 14 -9.36 -2.98 13.20
CA LEU A 14 -10.06 -1.73 12.92
C LEU A 14 -11.21 -1.93 11.93
N GLU A 15 -11.01 -2.78 10.92
CA GLU A 15 -12.10 -3.18 10.01
C GLU A 15 -13.23 -3.87 10.76
N MET A 16 -12.93 -4.76 11.70
CA MET A 16 -13.94 -5.40 12.54
C MET A 16 -14.70 -4.39 13.41
N VAL A 17 -14.04 -3.34 13.93
CA VAL A 17 -14.74 -2.26 14.65
C VAL A 17 -15.60 -1.45 13.69
N SER A 18 -15.08 -1.09 12.52
CA SER A 18 -15.82 -0.34 11.50
C SER A 18 -17.04 -1.11 10.98
N ALA A 19 -16.95 -2.44 10.92
CA ALA A 19 -18.05 -3.33 10.54
C ALA A 19 -19.01 -3.71 11.70
N ASP A 20 -18.89 -3.07 12.86
CA ASP A 20 -19.69 -3.33 14.07
C ASP A 20 -19.59 -4.78 14.61
N LEU A 21 -18.48 -5.47 14.26
CA LEU A 21 -18.18 -6.81 14.78
C LEU A 21 -17.47 -6.77 16.13
N LEU A 22 -16.76 -5.69 16.42
CA LEU A 22 -16.14 -5.41 17.70
C LEU A 22 -16.59 -4.03 18.21
N PRO A 23 -16.90 -3.90 19.50
CA PRO A 23 -17.34 -2.62 20.07
C PRO A 23 -16.19 -1.59 20.19
N LEU A 24 -14.97 -2.05 20.37
CA LEU A 24 -13.77 -1.21 20.50
C LEU A 24 -12.50 -2.04 20.45
N VAL A 25 -11.39 -1.39 20.11
CA VAL A 25 -10.04 -1.94 20.17
C VAL A 25 -9.08 -0.91 20.77
N ALA A 26 -8.05 -1.39 21.48
CA ALA A 26 -6.97 -0.54 21.98
C ALA A 26 -5.70 -0.80 21.18
N MET A 27 -5.12 0.24 20.60
CA MET A 27 -3.92 0.17 19.77
C MET A 27 -3.08 1.44 19.85
N ASP A 28 -1.99 1.49 19.08
CA ASP A 28 -1.18 2.68 18.96
C ASP A 28 -1.95 3.82 18.27
N ASP A 29 -1.89 5.01 18.84
CA ASP A 29 -2.69 6.17 18.43
C ASP A 29 -2.43 6.61 16.99
N TYR A 30 -1.19 6.52 16.50
CA TYR A 30 -0.84 6.90 15.15
C TYR A 30 -1.47 5.98 14.10
N LYS A 31 -1.64 4.68 14.41
CA LYS A 31 -2.33 3.71 13.56
C LYS A 31 -3.83 3.99 13.53
N ALA A 32 -4.44 4.15 14.71
CA ALA A 32 -5.85 4.47 14.82
C ALA A 32 -6.21 5.75 14.05
N ARG A 33 -5.42 6.82 14.20
CA ARG A 33 -5.62 8.09 13.46
C ARG A 33 -5.42 7.95 11.96
N PHE A 34 -4.50 7.09 11.53
CA PHE A 34 -4.30 6.84 10.11
C PHE A 34 -5.53 6.17 9.49
N TRP A 35 -5.97 5.07 10.07
CA TRP A 35 -7.10 4.30 9.57
C TRP A 35 -8.46 5.01 9.72
N ALA A 36 -8.64 5.85 10.73
CA ALA A 36 -9.83 6.68 10.85
C ALA A 36 -10.02 7.70 9.71
N GLN A 37 -8.99 7.96 8.90
CA GLN A 37 -9.12 8.75 7.68
C GLN A 37 -9.67 7.93 6.50
N VAL A 38 -9.64 6.60 6.59
CA VAL A 38 -10.02 5.66 5.53
C VAL A 38 -11.32 4.95 5.88
N LEU A 39 -11.49 4.58 7.14
CA LEU A 39 -12.66 3.89 7.66
C LEU A 39 -13.57 4.91 8.36
N PRO A 40 -14.69 5.33 7.72
CA PRO A 40 -15.48 6.48 8.17
C PRO A 40 -16.23 6.24 9.49
N ASP A 41 -16.46 4.97 9.85
CA ASP A 41 -17.20 4.59 11.05
C ASP A 41 -16.32 4.44 12.29
N LEU A 42 -15.03 4.77 12.19
CA LEU A 42 -14.10 4.76 13.31
C LEU A 42 -14.08 6.10 14.06
N ASP A 43 -14.24 6.03 15.37
CA ASP A 43 -14.08 7.17 16.29
C ASP A 43 -12.90 6.94 17.24
N VAL A 44 -11.85 7.74 17.10
CA VAL A 44 -10.64 7.64 17.93
C VAL A 44 -10.82 8.42 19.25
N ARG A 45 -10.94 7.70 20.36
CA ARG A 45 -11.09 8.27 21.70
C ARG A 45 -9.75 8.69 22.30
N GLU A 46 -9.20 9.81 21.85
CA GLU A 46 -7.88 10.33 22.28
C GLU A 46 -7.78 10.65 23.79
N ASN A 47 -8.91 10.85 24.44
CA ASN A 47 -8.97 11.10 25.87
C ASN A 47 -8.88 9.82 26.74
N ILE A 48 -8.93 8.62 26.13
CA ILE A 48 -8.81 7.34 26.81
C ILE A 48 -7.44 6.75 26.51
N VAL A 49 -6.45 7.06 27.37
CA VAL A 49 -5.06 6.64 27.19
C VAL A 49 -4.73 5.49 28.12
N ILE A 50 -4.40 4.31 27.59
CA ILE A 50 -4.01 3.13 28.37
C ILE A 50 -2.50 3.14 28.68
N GLY A 51 -1.69 3.73 27.81
CA GLY A 51 -0.24 3.84 27.98
C GLY A 51 0.34 4.96 27.14
N SER A 52 1.46 5.52 27.57
CA SER A 52 2.14 6.62 26.88
C SER A 52 3.66 6.45 26.91
N GLY A 53 4.38 7.28 26.14
CA GLY A 53 5.84 7.34 26.15
C GLY A 53 6.52 6.18 25.40
N ARG A 54 5.80 5.41 24.60
CA ARG A 54 6.38 4.37 23.74
C ARG A 54 7.14 5.00 22.59
N GLN A 55 8.22 4.33 22.16
CA GLN A 55 9.04 4.75 21.05
C GLN A 55 9.03 3.67 19.96
N LEU A 56 8.93 4.10 18.72
CA LEU A 56 9.18 3.23 17.57
C LEU A 56 10.70 3.10 17.36
N ALA A 57 11.17 1.88 17.22
CA ALA A 57 12.58 1.60 16.99
C ALA A 57 12.75 0.50 15.94
N TRP A 58 13.87 0.54 15.24
CA TRP A 58 14.26 -0.52 14.34
C TRP A 58 15.02 -1.59 15.13
N ALA A 59 14.68 -2.84 14.92
CA ALA A 59 15.36 -3.98 15.49
C ALA A 59 16.30 -4.62 14.47
N PHE A 60 17.51 -4.93 14.87
CA PHE A 60 18.50 -5.66 14.08
C PHE A 60 19.35 -6.56 14.99
N ARG A 61 20.14 -7.44 14.40
CA ARG A 61 20.96 -8.39 15.16
C ARG A 61 21.96 -7.63 16.06
N LYS A 62 22.20 -8.18 17.25
CA LYS A 62 23.38 -7.83 18.07
C LYS A 62 24.63 -7.99 17.20
N ASP A 63 25.69 -7.35 17.55
CA ASP A 63 26.99 -7.40 16.84
C ASP A 63 26.95 -6.89 15.38
N SER A 64 26.13 -5.89 15.11
CA SER A 64 26.06 -5.20 13.81
C SER A 64 26.39 -3.71 13.93
N PRO A 65 27.58 -3.32 14.44
CA PRO A 65 27.88 -1.92 14.79
C PRO A 65 27.96 -0.98 13.58
N GLN A 66 28.25 -1.51 12.40
CA GLN A 66 28.24 -0.72 11.17
C GLN A 66 26.81 -0.37 10.76
N LEU A 67 25.90 -1.38 10.75
CA LEU A 67 24.48 -1.18 10.46
C LEU A 67 23.85 -0.23 11.48
N GLU A 68 24.17 -0.38 12.76
CA GLU A 68 23.67 0.51 13.82
C GLU A 68 24.04 1.97 13.55
N ARG A 69 25.30 2.25 13.19
CA ARG A 69 25.73 3.62 12.85
C ARG A 69 24.97 4.18 11.66
N GLU A 70 24.82 3.40 10.59
CA GLU A 70 24.12 3.84 9.37
C GLU A 70 22.63 4.09 9.65
N VAL A 71 21.97 3.16 10.35
CA VAL A 71 20.55 3.31 10.73
C VAL A 71 20.34 4.53 11.63
N ASN A 72 21.19 4.72 12.64
CA ASN A 72 21.10 5.88 13.52
C ASN A 72 21.37 7.21 12.80
N ALA A 73 22.30 7.24 11.85
CA ALA A 73 22.55 8.39 10.99
C ALA A 73 21.34 8.69 10.09
N PHE A 74 20.75 7.66 9.48
CA PHE A 74 19.54 7.77 8.68
C PHE A 74 18.37 8.31 9.51
N VAL A 75 18.06 7.70 10.64
CA VAL A 75 16.99 8.14 11.54
C VAL A 75 17.16 9.60 11.94
N LYS A 76 18.37 10.01 12.30
CA LYS A 76 18.68 11.40 12.68
C LYS A 76 18.35 12.40 11.57
N SER A 77 18.62 12.04 10.31
CA SER A 77 18.40 12.91 9.14
C SER A 77 16.99 12.81 8.55
N HIS A 78 16.22 11.76 8.87
CA HIS A 78 14.91 11.47 8.27
C HIS A 78 13.74 11.47 9.28
N ARG A 79 14.01 11.78 10.55
CA ARG A 79 12.95 11.86 11.58
C ARG A 79 12.01 13.03 11.34
N GLN A 80 10.86 12.99 12.00
CA GLN A 80 9.94 14.12 12.07
C GLN A 80 10.65 15.40 12.51
N GLY A 81 10.35 16.51 11.85
CA GLY A 81 11.02 17.80 12.05
C GLY A 81 12.17 18.06 11.08
N THR A 82 12.65 17.06 10.34
CA THR A 82 13.56 17.26 9.20
C THR A 82 12.76 17.43 7.90
N LEU A 83 13.35 18.05 6.87
CA LEU A 83 12.69 18.25 5.58
C LEU A 83 12.20 16.90 5.00
N ILE A 84 13.09 15.92 4.90
CA ILE A 84 12.76 14.61 4.33
C ILE A 84 11.76 13.86 5.22
N GLY A 85 11.95 13.86 6.53
CA GLY A 85 11.01 13.23 7.47
C GLY A 85 9.60 13.80 7.35
N ASN A 86 9.47 15.12 7.24
CA ASN A 86 8.17 15.76 7.06
C ASN A 86 7.53 15.44 5.70
N VAL A 87 8.35 15.33 4.63
CA VAL A 87 7.86 14.90 3.30
C VAL A 87 7.33 13.48 3.35
N LEU A 88 8.06 12.54 3.98
CA LEU A 88 7.64 11.15 4.13
C LEU A 88 6.36 11.02 4.97
N ILE A 89 6.29 11.70 6.12
CA ILE A 89 5.09 11.72 6.96
C ILE A 89 3.88 12.28 6.19
N ASN A 90 4.05 13.40 5.48
CA ASN A 90 2.97 13.96 4.70
C ASN A 90 2.50 13.04 3.57
N ARG A 91 3.45 12.34 2.92
CA ARG A 91 3.15 11.45 1.79
C ARG A 91 2.45 10.16 2.22
N TYR A 92 2.90 9.55 3.31
CA TYR A 92 2.48 8.19 3.68
C TYR A 92 1.53 8.12 4.88
N LEU A 93 1.50 9.13 5.76
CA LEU A 93 0.66 9.12 6.94
C LEU A 93 -0.46 10.16 6.94
N LYS A 94 -0.32 11.25 6.16
CA LYS A 94 -1.35 12.30 6.09
C LYS A 94 -2.18 12.27 4.80
N LYS A 95 -1.67 11.67 3.73
CA LYS A 95 -2.40 11.47 2.49
C LYS A 95 -2.81 10.01 2.40
N THR A 96 -4.09 9.76 2.57
CA THR A 96 -4.67 8.40 2.56
C THR A 96 -5.29 8.03 1.22
N ASP A 97 -5.23 8.91 0.22
CA ASP A 97 -5.83 8.69 -1.11
C ASP A 97 -5.37 7.36 -1.76
N TRP A 98 -4.15 6.93 -1.47
CA TRP A 98 -3.61 5.69 -2.00
C TRP A 98 -4.24 4.45 -1.34
N VAL A 99 -4.57 4.51 -0.03
CA VAL A 99 -5.26 3.43 0.68
C VAL A 99 -6.74 3.43 0.32
N ALA A 100 -7.38 4.60 0.38
CA ALA A 100 -8.79 4.74 0.04
C ALA A 100 -9.09 4.23 -1.38
N ARG A 101 -8.16 4.46 -2.33
CA ARG A 101 -8.30 3.91 -3.69
C ARG A 101 -8.10 2.41 -3.76
N ALA A 102 -7.16 1.84 -3.00
CA ALA A 102 -6.96 0.38 -2.96
C ALA A 102 -8.19 -0.36 -2.40
N MET A 103 -9.00 0.32 -1.59
CA MET A 103 -10.26 -0.19 -1.04
C MET A 103 -11.50 0.19 -1.88
N ASP A 104 -11.32 0.91 -2.98
CA ASP A 104 -12.42 1.28 -3.88
C ASP A 104 -12.97 0.04 -4.58
N PRO A 105 -14.28 -0.25 -4.47
CA PRO A 105 -14.89 -1.44 -5.05
C PRO A 105 -14.67 -1.55 -6.57
N GLY A 106 -14.62 -0.43 -7.30
CA GLY A 106 -14.37 -0.43 -8.74
C GLY A 106 -12.91 -0.76 -9.08
N GLU A 107 -11.95 -0.43 -8.21
CA GLU A 107 -10.54 -0.85 -8.37
C GLU A 107 -10.39 -2.35 -8.11
N LEU A 108 -11.07 -2.87 -7.07
CA LEU A 108 -11.06 -4.29 -6.75
C LEU A 108 -11.72 -5.11 -7.87
N GLU A 109 -12.88 -4.69 -8.40
CA GLU A 109 -13.54 -5.34 -9.53
C GLU A 109 -12.62 -5.42 -10.76
N ARG A 110 -11.88 -4.35 -11.08
CA ARG A 110 -10.90 -4.37 -12.18
C ARG A 110 -9.75 -5.34 -11.92
N PHE A 111 -9.27 -5.41 -10.68
CA PHE A 111 -8.24 -6.37 -10.30
C PHE A 111 -8.75 -7.82 -10.45
N GLU A 112 -9.92 -8.13 -9.91
CA GLU A 112 -10.53 -9.46 -10.02
C GLU A 112 -10.79 -9.86 -11.49
N ALA A 113 -11.21 -8.92 -12.32
CA ALA A 113 -11.43 -9.18 -13.75
C ALA A 113 -10.14 -9.44 -14.55
N THR A 114 -8.99 -9.06 -14.03
CA THR A 114 -7.71 -9.13 -14.76
C THR A 114 -6.69 -10.10 -14.17
N ILE A 115 -6.87 -10.53 -12.91
CA ILE A 115 -5.88 -11.37 -12.22
C ILE A 115 -5.60 -12.69 -12.92
N ASP A 116 -6.62 -13.34 -13.47
CA ASP A 116 -6.47 -14.61 -14.19
C ASP A 116 -5.55 -14.47 -15.42
N LEU A 117 -5.56 -13.31 -16.08
CA LEU A 117 -4.66 -13.02 -17.19
C LEU A 117 -3.22 -12.89 -16.70
N PHE A 118 -3.01 -12.20 -15.60
CA PHE A 118 -1.68 -12.05 -15.00
C PHE A 118 -1.13 -13.37 -14.48
N GLU A 119 -1.96 -14.22 -13.88
CA GLU A 119 -1.58 -15.57 -13.46
C GLU A 119 -1.18 -16.44 -14.65
N LYS A 120 -2.01 -16.46 -15.69
CA LYS A 120 -1.75 -17.25 -16.90
C LYS A 120 -0.44 -16.85 -17.58
N TYR A 121 -0.26 -15.56 -17.84
CA TYR A 121 0.92 -15.09 -18.57
C TYR A 121 2.15 -14.98 -17.67
N GLY A 122 2.00 -14.62 -16.41
CA GLY A 122 3.08 -14.67 -15.43
C GLY A 122 3.68 -16.06 -15.31
N SER A 123 2.84 -17.08 -15.14
CA SER A 123 3.27 -18.48 -15.08
C SER A 123 3.95 -18.93 -16.40
N THR A 124 3.45 -18.48 -17.54
CA THR A 124 4.00 -18.85 -18.86
C THR A 124 5.41 -18.29 -19.05
N TYR A 125 5.67 -17.07 -18.62
CA TYR A 125 6.91 -16.34 -18.86
C TYR A 125 7.82 -16.21 -17.63
N GLY A 126 7.46 -16.82 -16.51
CA GLY A 126 8.26 -16.82 -15.27
C GLY A 126 8.26 -15.49 -14.51
N PHE A 127 7.20 -14.70 -14.63
CA PHE A 127 7.01 -13.48 -13.87
C PHE A 127 6.01 -13.69 -12.72
N ASP A 128 6.22 -12.99 -11.62
CA ASP A 128 5.24 -12.93 -10.54
C ASP A 128 3.97 -12.21 -11.02
N PRO A 129 2.78 -12.85 -10.97
CA PRO A 129 1.52 -12.27 -11.41
C PRO A 129 1.17 -10.95 -10.71
N LEU A 130 1.46 -10.84 -9.40
CA LEU A 130 1.20 -9.63 -8.63
C LEU A 130 2.13 -8.49 -9.04
N LEU A 131 3.36 -8.79 -9.45
CA LEU A 131 4.28 -7.77 -9.98
C LEU A 131 3.76 -7.19 -11.30
N ILE A 132 3.24 -8.05 -12.19
CA ILE A 132 2.65 -7.61 -13.47
C ILE A 132 1.39 -6.78 -13.20
N ALA A 133 0.54 -7.24 -12.28
CA ALA A 133 -0.67 -6.52 -11.88
C ALA A 133 -0.33 -5.14 -11.28
N ALA A 134 0.69 -5.06 -10.42
CA ALA A 134 1.14 -3.80 -9.85
C ALA A 134 1.66 -2.82 -10.92
N GLN A 135 2.36 -3.31 -11.94
CA GLN A 135 2.78 -2.50 -13.07
C GLN A 135 1.56 -2.01 -13.88
N GLY A 136 0.64 -2.89 -14.24
CA GLY A 136 -0.60 -2.50 -14.95
C GLY A 136 -1.45 -1.49 -14.16
N TYR A 137 -1.47 -1.63 -12.83
CA TYR A 137 -2.12 -0.66 -11.96
C TYR A 137 -1.44 0.72 -12.01
N GLN A 138 -0.13 0.78 -11.99
CA GLN A 138 0.63 2.03 -12.14
C GLN A 138 0.39 2.71 -13.49
N GLU A 139 0.26 1.93 -14.55
CA GLU A 139 0.10 2.44 -15.91
C GLU A 139 -1.32 2.97 -16.21
N SER A 140 -2.35 2.26 -15.76
CA SER A 140 -3.74 2.55 -16.16
C SER A 140 -4.79 2.34 -15.06
N ARG A 141 -4.39 1.91 -13.86
CA ARG A 141 -5.28 1.37 -12.81
C ARG A 141 -6.09 0.16 -13.28
N LEU A 142 -5.44 -0.70 -14.06
CA LEU A 142 -6.04 -1.91 -14.66
C LEU A 142 -7.22 -1.62 -15.58
N ASP A 143 -7.30 -0.42 -16.16
CA ASP A 143 -8.35 -0.04 -17.08
C ASP A 143 -7.88 -0.17 -18.54
N GLN A 144 -8.45 -1.17 -19.25
CA GLN A 144 -8.13 -1.43 -20.66
C GLN A 144 -8.55 -0.30 -21.60
N SER A 145 -9.48 0.55 -21.20
CA SER A 145 -9.99 1.64 -22.04
C SER A 145 -9.07 2.87 -22.07
N VAL A 146 -8.12 2.97 -21.16
CA VAL A 146 -7.24 4.14 -21.01
C VAL A 146 -6.31 4.29 -22.22
N ARG A 147 -6.24 5.55 -22.70
CA ARG A 147 -5.28 6.00 -23.71
C ARG A 147 -4.51 7.19 -23.20
N SER A 148 -3.20 7.14 -23.27
CA SER A 148 -2.36 8.27 -22.87
C SER A 148 -2.32 9.36 -23.96
N PRO A 149 -1.95 10.61 -23.61
CA PRO A 149 -1.70 11.66 -24.60
C PRO A 149 -0.64 11.30 -25.65
N ALA A 150 0.28 10.41 -25.31
CA ALA A 150 1.31 9.89 -26.23
C ALA A 150 0.81 8.74 -27.12
N GLY A 151 -0.44 8.30 -26.93
CA GLY A 151 -1.05 7.21 -27.73
C GLY A 151 -0.82 5.81 -27.17
N ALA A 152 -0.32 5.66 -25.96
CA ALA A 152 -0.22 4.35 -25.30
C ALA A 152 -1.62 3.83 -24.93
N ILE A 153 -1.82 2.52 -24.98
CA ILE A 153 -3.13 1.86 -24.93
C ILE A 153 -3.19 0.80 -23.82
N GLY A 154 -4.33 0.77 -23.13
CA GLY A 154 -4.77 -0.34 -22.30
C GLY A 154 -4.03 -0.50 -20.98
N ILE A 155 -4.23 -1.65 -20.33
CA ILE A 155 -3.75 -1.94 -18.98
C ILE A 155 -2.24 -1.66 -18.84
N MET A 156 -1.43 -2.09 -19.81
CA MET A 156 0.03 -1.96 -19.75
C MET A 156 0.55 -0.71 -20.47
N GLN A 157 -0.33 0.19 -20.94
CA GLN A 157 0.04 1.42 -21.65
C GLN A 157 1.09 1.19 -22.76
N LEU A 158 0.82 0.20 -23.62
CA LEU A 158 1.73 -0.13 -24.72
C LEU A 158 1.51 0.81 -25.90
N LEU A 159 2.59 1.38 -26.43
CA LEU A 159 2.53 2.15 -27.68
C LEU A 159 2.36 1.22 -28.88
N PRO A 160 1.48 1.56 -29.85
CA PRO A 160 1.32 0.78 -31.09
C PRO A 160 2.63 0.54 -31.83
N THR A 161 3.53 1.53 -31.85
CA THR A 161 4.85 1.41 -32.43
C THR A 161 5.74 0.39 -31.73
N THR A 162 5.66 0.31 -30.42
CA THR A 162 6.40 -0.69 -29.63
C THR A 162 5.81 -2.09 -29.85
N ALA A 163 4.49 -2.20 -29.88
CA ALA A 163 3.81 -3.47 -30.16
C ALA A 163 4.16 -4.04 -31.53
N ALA A 164 4.23 -3.17 -32.54
CA ALA A 164 4.58 -3.54 -33.93
C ALA A 164 6.08 -3.81 -34.15
N ASP A 165 6.94 -3.60 -33.15
CA ASP A 165 8.36 -3.93 -33.25
C ASP A 165 8.52 -5.44 -33.54
N PRO A 166 9.36 -5.85 -34.50
CA PRO A 166 9.56 -7.25 -34.83
C PRO A 166 9.99 -8.15 -33.67
N ASN A 167 10.62 -7.59 -32.64
CA ASN A 167 11.02 -8.31 -31.42
C ASN A 167 9.87 -8.48 -30.41
N VAL A 168 8.84 -7.64 -30.50
CA VAL A 168 7.64 -7.67 -29.64
C VAL A 168 6.50 -8.39 -30.37
N ASN A 169 6.30 -8.09 -31.65
CA ASN A 169 5.38 -8.76 -32.58
C ASN A 169 3.93 -8.93 -32.08
N VAL A 170 3.38 -7.91 -31.47
CA VAL A 170 1.96 -7.86 -31.10
C VAL A 170 1.18 -7.20 -32.23
N VAL A 171 0.32 -7.97 -32.90
CA VAL A 171 -0.34 -7.55 -34.16
C VAL A 171 -1.65 -6.78 -33.93
N ASN A 172 -2.30 -6.93 -32.77
CA ASN A 172 -3.58 -6.28 -32.45
C ASN A 172 -3.54 -5.73 -31.02
N ILE A 173 -3.57 -4.42 -30.88
CA ILE A 173 -3.73 -3.70 -29.61
C ILE A 173 -4.90 -2.72 -29.68
#